data_da1875a29930d8d0660cfec58cd6f8ba
#
_entry.id   da1875a29930d8d0660cfec58cd6f8ba
#
_cell.length_a   1.000
_cell.length_b   1.000
_cell.length_c   1.000
_cell.angle_alpha   90.00
_cell.angle_beta   90.00
_cell.angle_gamma   90.00
#
_symmetry.space_group_name_H-M   'P 1'
#
loop_
_entity.id
_entity.type
_entity.pdbx_description
1 polymer ?
#
loop_
_entity_poly.entity_id
_entity_poly.type
_entity_poly.pdbx_seq_one_letter_code
_entity_poly.pdbx_strand_id
1 'polypeptide(L)'
;MKFVLAETYRYWWPVTVRMPDPDAPGKIMERTLQVLFEPQPREEAIAAQEAYEKLTTQRERDAHEVEQLKDVCKNWDDVVDSDGGAVAFTPENLSQAVGITWFRQGVYRAYSESLRGDEARLGN
;
A
#
# COMPACT_ATOMS: atom_id res chain seq x y z
N MET A 1 -26.30 8.81 -9.60
CA MET A 1 -25.09 8.69 -10.42
C MET A 1 -25.08 7.36 -11.17
N LYS A 2 -24.55 7.34 -12.40
CA LYS A 2 -24.47 6.12 -13.17
C LYS A 2 -23.13 5.44 -12.96
N PHE A 3 -23.10 4.11 -13.04
CA PHE A 3 -21.84 3.36 -13.04
C PHE A 3 -21.14 3.51 -14.41
N VAL A 4 -19.86 3.85 -14.38
CA VAL A 4 -19.05 3.98 -15.61
C VAL A 4 -18.19 2.74 -15.76
N LEU A 5 -18.36 2.02 -16.87
CA LEU A 5 -17.55 0.85 -17.18
C LEU A 5 -16.29 1.30 -17.93
N ALA A 6 -15.14 1.17 -17.25
CA ALA A 6 -13.84 1.57 -17.82
C ALA A 6 -12.87 0.40 -17.77
N GLU A 7 -11.89 0.39 -18.70
CA GLU A 7 -10.86 -0.66 -18.75
C GLU A 7 -9.94 -0.59 -17.54
N THR A 8 -9.61 0.63 -17.10
CA THR A 8 -8.76 0.86 -15.95
C THR A 8 -9.45 1.84 -15.01
N TYR A 9 -9.21 1.64 -13.74
CA TYR A 9 -9.74 2.53 -12.72
C TYR A 9 -8.63 2.85 -11.74
N ARG A 10 -8.28 4.13 -11.63
CA ARG A 10 -7.26 4.62 -10.70
C ARG A 10 -7.88 5.63 -9.76
N TYR A 11 -7.46 5.59 -8.50
CA TYR A 11 -7.95 6.52 -7.51
C TYR A 11 -6.87 6.80 -6.46
N TRP A 12 -6.86 8.02 -5.96
CA TRP A 12 -6.05 8.40 -4.84
C TRP A 12 -6.73 7.96 -3.55
N TRP A 13 -5.95 7.38 -2.66
CA TRP A 13 -6.48 6.87 -1.39
C TRP A 13 -5.51 7.20 -0.27
N PRO A 14 -5.99 7.75 0.88
CA PRO A 14 -5.12 8.04 2.01
C PRO A 14 -4.66 6.76 2.68
N VAL A 15 -3.39 6.77 3.08
CA VAL A 15 -2.75 5.64 3.78
C VAL A 15 -2.24 6.15 5.11
N THR A 16 -2.58 5.44 6.18
CA THR A 16 -2.05 5.70 7.51
C THR A 16 -1.03 4.63 7.86
N VAL A 17 0.18 5.05 8.15
CA VAL A 17 1.27 4.18 8.58
C VAL A 17 1.44 4.34 10.09
N ARG A 18 1.24 3.25 10.82
CA ARG A 18 1.39 3.21 12.28
C ARG A 18 2.74 2.58 12.61
N MET A 19 3.57 3.32 13.32
CA MET A 19 4.93 2.89 13.63
C MET A 19 5.36 3.39 15.01
N PRO A 20 6.36 2.75 15.62
CA PRO A 20 6.85 3.22 16.91
C PRO A 20 7.35 4.65 16.86
N ASP A 21 7.02 5.42 17.89
CA ASP A 21 7.50 6.78 18.05
C ASP A 21 8.92 6.73 18.67
N PRO A 22 9.95 7.21 17.94
CA PRO A 22 11.32 7.14 18.46
C PRO A 22 11.56 8.03 19.68
N ASP A 23 10.71 9.05 19.88
CA ASP A 23 10.84 9.99 20.99
C ASP A 23 9.98 9.65 22.20
N ALA A 24 9.13 8.62 22.09
CA ALA A 24 8.21 8.22 23.15
C ALA A 24 8.18 6.70 23.27
N PRO A 25 9.10 6.07 24.02
CA PRO A 25 9.17 4.62 24.11
C PRO A 25 7.84 3.96 24.48
N GLY A 26 7.47 2.94 23.73
CA GLY A 26 6.21 2.22 23.94
C GLY A 26 4.99 2.87 23.30
N LYS A 27 5.16 3.99 22.62
CA LYS A 27 4.06 4.69 21.96
C LYS A 27 4.13 4.49 20.44
N ILE A 28 2.95 4.59 19.83
CA ILE A 28 2.80 4.52 18.36
C ILE A 28 2.51 5.92 17.84
N MET A 29 3.17 6.28 16.75
CA MET A 29 2.84 7.49 16.00
C MET A 29 2.22 7.10 14.66
N GLU A 30 1.45 8.03 14.08
CA GLU A 30 0.84 7.83 12.78
C GLU A 30 1.42 8.81 11.77
N ARG A 31 1.73 8.30 10.57
CA ARG A 31 2.16 9.10 9.43
C ARG A 31 1.19 8.84 8.30
N THR A 32 0.86 9.87 7.56
CA THR A 32 -0.10 9.77 6.45
C THR A 32 0.55 10.12 5.13
N LEU A 33 0.11 9.43 4.09
CA LEU A 33 0.48 9.71 2.71
C LEU A 33 -0.72 9.41 1.83
N GLN A 34 -0.62 9.78 0.55
CA GLN A 34 -1.62 9.43 -0.46
C GLN A 34 -0.99 8.47 -1.44
N VAL A 35 -1.73 7.46 -1.87
CA VAL A 35 -1.27 6.51 -2.89
C VAL A 35 -2.30 6.44 -4.00
N LEU A 36 -1.83 6.46 -5.22
CA LEU A 36 -2.66 6.22 -6.40
C LEU A 36 -2.70 4.72 -6.65
N PHE A 37 -3.86 4.12 -6.41
CA PHE A 37 -4.09 2.69 -6.60
C PHE A 37 -4.74 2.41 -7.95
N GLU A 38 -4.36 1.28 -8.54
CA GLU A 38 -5.04 0.68 -9.66
C GLU A 38 -5.23 -0.79 -9.35
N PRO A 39 -6.44 -1.23 -8.98
CA PRO A 39 -6.70 -2.62 -8.63
C PRO A 39 -6.43 -3.58 -9.79
N GLN A 40 -6.00 -4.77 -9.45
CA GLN A 40 -5.84 -5.85 -10.41
C GLN A 40 -7.20 -6.30 -10.94
N PRO A 41 -7.30 -6.70 -12.22
CA PRO A 41 -8.49 -7.40 -12.71
C PRO A 41 -8.76 -8.65 -11.87
N ARG A 42 -10.02 -9.05 -11.77
CA ARG A 42 -10.43 -10.18 -10.93
C ARG A 42 -9.62 -11.44 -11.19
N GLU A 43 -9.41 -11.79 -12.46
CA GLU A 43 -8.66 -13.00 -12.80
C GLU A 43 -7.21 -12.97 -12.33
N GLU A 44 -6.57 -11.81 -12.44
CA GLU A 44 -5.21 -11.64 -11.93
C GLU A 44 -5.17 -11.71 -10.41
N ALA A 45 -6.15 -11.13 -9.73
CA ALA A 45 -6.23 -11.17 -8.26
C ALA A 45 -6.43 -12.60 -7.77
N ILE A 46 -7.29 -13.39 -8.44
CA ILE A 46 -7.51 -14.79 -8.11
C ILE A 46 -6.23 -15.61 -8.34
N ALA A 47 -5.57 -15.41 -9.49
CA ALA A 47 -4.32 -16.12 -9.80
C ALA A 47 -3.23 -15.78 -8.76
N ALA A 48 -3.15 -14.52 -8.34
CA ALA A 48 -2.20 -14.10 -7.31
C ALA A 48 -2.49 -14.78 -5.97
N GLN A 49 -3.77 -14.88 -5.59
CA GLN A 49 -4.16 -15.54 -4.35
C GLN A 49 -3.85 -17.05 -4.38
N GLU A 50 -4.13 -17.70 -5.50
CA GLU A 50 -3.80 -19.12 -5.67
C GLU A 50 -2.29 -19.36 -5.62
N ALA A 51 -1.51 -18.49 -6.22
CA ALA A 51 -0.05 -18.55 -6.15
C ALA A 51 0.45 -18.38 -4.71
N TYR A 52 -0.14 -17.43 -3.98
CA TYR A 52 0.21 -17.20 -2.56
C TYR A 52 -0.05 -18.44 -1.70
N GLU A 53 -1.17 -19.10 -1.91
CA GLU A 53 -1.56 -20.28 -1.15
C GLU A 53 -0.60 -21.46 -1.33
N LYS A 54 0.12 -21.51 -2.44
CA LYS A 54 1.12 -22.55 -2.71
C LYS A 54 2.47 -22.29 -2.08
N LEU A 55 2.71 -21.09 -1.57
CA LEU A 55 3.98 -20.71 -0.96
C LEU A 55 4.11 -21.36 0.42
N THR A 56 5.30 -21.84 0.73
CA THR A 56 5.53 -22.61 1.96
C THR A 56 6.37 -21.88 3.00
N THR A 57 7.11 -20.83 2.61
CA THR A 57 7.95 -20.09 3.53
C THR A 57 7.45 -18.66 3.71
N GLN A 58 7.74 -18.07 4.87
CA GLN A 58 7.41 -16.69 5.15
C GLN A 58 8.13 -15.74 4.19
N ARG A 59 9.37 -16.06 3.87
CA ARG A 59 10.16 -15.25 2.92
C ARG A 59 9.49 -15.17 1.54
N GLU A 60 8.99 -16.29 1.06
CA GLU A 60 8.28 -16.34 -0.22
C GLU A 60 6.97 -15.55 -0.17
N ARG A 61 6.23 -15.67 0.93
CA ARG A 61 4.97 -14.93 1.12
C ARG A 61 5.19 -13.43 1.18
N ASP A 62 6.23 -13.00 1.90
CA ASP A 62 6.59 -11.58 1.99
C ASP A 62 6.98 -11.03 0.63
N ALA A 63 7.77 -11.77 -0.13
CA ALA A 63 8.19 -11.37 -1.48
C ALA A 63 6.98 -11.25 -2.40
N HIS A 64 6.04 -12.17 -2.31
CA HIS A 64 4.81 -12.15 -3.10
C HIS A 64 3.94 -10.93 -2.77
N GLU A 65 3.78 -10.63 -1.48
CA GLU A 65 3.03 -9.47 -1.03
C GLU A 65 3.66 -8.17 -1.53
N VAL A 66 4.97 -8.05 -1.47
CA VAL A 66 5.71 -6.90 -1.99
C VAL A 66 5.45 -6.71 -3.48
N GLU A 67 5.52 -7.79 -4.27
CA GLU A 67 5.26 -7.71 -5.70
C GLU A 67 3.83 -7.31 -6.02
N GLN A 68 2.86 -7.80 -5.23
CA GLN A 68 1.46 -7.39 -5.39
C GLN A 68 1.27 -5.90 -5.13
N LEU A 69 1.87 -5.37 -4.07
CA LEU A 69 1.78 -3.95 -3.76
C LEU A 69 2.44 -3.09 -4.83
N LYS A 70 3.58 -3.52 -5.36
CA LYS A 70 4.24 -2.82 -6.48
C LYS A 70 3.36 -2.76 -7.72
N ASP A 71 2.57 -3.80 -7.95
CA ASP A 71 1.69 -3.86 -9.11
C ASP A 71 0.50 -2.90 -9.02
N VAL A 72 -0.04 -2.71 -7.83
CA VAL A 72 -1.25 -1.88 -7.62
C VAL A 72 -0.95 -0.43 -7.23
N CYS A 73 0.26 -0.11 -6.78
CA CYS A 73 0.67 1.25 -6.46
C CYS A 73 1.25 1.92 -7.69
N LYS A 74 0.62 3.00 -8.15
CA LYS A 74 1.00 3.68 -9.40
C LYS A 74 1.63 5.03 -9.19
N ASN A 75 1.44 5.64 -8.02
CA ASN A 75 2.06 6.89 -7.64
C ASN A 75 1.84 7.13 -6.15
N TRP A 76 2.50 8.11 -5.58
CA TRP A 76 2.26 8.56 -4.23
C TRP A 76 2.43 10.07 -4.10
N ASP A 77 1.94 10.60 -2.97
CA ASP A 77 2.13 11.99 -2.56
C ASP A 77 2.34 12.02 -1.05
N ASP A 78 2.94 13.07 -0.57
CA ASP A 78 3.26 13.24 0.86
C ASP A 78 4.27 12.23 1.42
N VAL A 79 5.15 11.70 0.57
CA VAL A 79 6.30 10.91 1.00
C VAL A 79 7.51 11.84 1.00
N VAL A 80 8.13 11.96 2.16
CA VAL A 80 9.25 12.88 2.36
C VAL A 80 10.46 12.15 2.96
N ASP A 81 11.65 12.73 2.74
CA ASP A 81 12.88 12.26 3.38
C ASP A 81 13.03 12.90 4.76
N SER A 82 14.15 12.61 5.45
CA SER A 82 14.41 13.13 6.80
C SER A 82 14.55 14.65 6.85
N ASP A 83 14.83 15.30 5.72
CA ASP A 83 14.95 16.74 5.63
C ASP A 83 13.64 17.42 5.20
N GLY A 84 12.58 16.64 5.02
CA GLY A 84 11.27 17.13 4.60
C GLY A 84 11.13 17.34 3.10
N GLY A 85 12.13 16.94 2.31
CA GLY A 85 12.07 17.01 0.85
C GLY A 85 11.21 15.89 0.26
N ALA A 86 10.46 16.21 -0.79
CA ALA A 86 9.62 15.24 -1.46
C ALA A 86 10.45 14.11 -2.07
N VAL A 87 10.00 12.87 -1.86
CA VAL A 87 10.61 11.68 -2.44
C VAL A 87 9.81 11.28 -3.67
N ALA A 88 10.46 11.25 -4.83
CA ALA A 88 9.81 10.89 -6.08
C ALA A 88 9.34 9.44 -6.07
N PHE A 89 8.22 9.18 -6.73
CA PHE A 89 7.75 7.82 -6.94
C PHE A 89 8.56 7.18 -8.08
N THR A 90 9.46 6.28 -7.69
CA THR A 90 10.28 5.50 -8.63
C THR A 90 10.24 4.05 -8.22
N PRO A 91 10.55 3.09 -9.12
CA PRO A 91 10.63 1.68 -8.74
C PRO A 91 11.57 1.43 -7.57
N GLU A 92 12.70 2.13 -7.52
CA GLU A 92 13.70 1.99 -6.46
C GLU A 92 13.17 2.50 -5.13
N ASN A 93 12.55 3.67 -5.13
CA ASN A 93 11.99 4.28 -3.91
C ASN A 93 10.80 3.48 -3.40
N LEU A 94 9.95 2.99 -4.30
CA LEU A 94 8.83 2.12 -3.91
C LEU A 94 9.34 0.82 -3.29
N SER A 95 10.36 0.20 -3.88
CA SER A 95 10.97 -1.02 -3.34
C SER A 95 11.52 -0.79 -1.94
N GLN A 96 12.17 0.34 -1.71
CA GLN A 96 12.69 0.69 -0.40
C GLN A 96 11.55 0.86 0.61
N ALA A 97 10.50 1.57 0.23
CA ALA A 97 9.36 1.83 1.12
C ALA A 97 8.63 0.54 1.50
N VAL A 98 8.30 -0.32 0.52
CA VAL A 98 7.59 -1.57 0.82
C VAL A 98 8.44 -2.57 1.58
N GLY A 99 9.77 -2.38 1.61
CA GLY A 99 10.66 -3.15 2.48
C GLY A 99 10.50 -2.80 3.95
N ILE A 100 9.89 -1.66 4.28
CA ILE A 100 9.62 -1.24 5.65
C ILE A 100 8.30 -1.86 6.09
N THR A 101 8.33 -2.68 7.11
CA THR A 101 7.16 -3.45 7.57
C THR A 101 5.93 -2.58 7.82
N TRP A 102 6.09 -1.47 8.54
CA TRP A 102 4.95 -0.60 8.89
C TRP A 102 4.34 0.07 7.66
N PHE A 103 5.18 0.48 6.70
CA PHE A 103 4.72 1.05 5.43
C PHE A 103 3.91 0.02 4.66
N ARG A 104 4.45 -1.18 4.48
CA ARG A 104 3.79 -2.28 3.77
C ARG A 104 2.43 -2.62 4.39
N GLN A 105 2.38 -2.73 5.73
CA GLN A 105 1.13 -3.03 6.43
C GLN A 105 0.09 -1.91 6.25
N GLY A 106 0.52 -0.67 6.32
CA GLY A 106 -0.37 0.48 6.15
C GLY A 106 -0.96 0.54 4.74
N VAL A 107 -0.12 0.36 3.73
CA VAL A 107 -0.56 0.37 2.33
C VAL A 107 -1.49 -0.81 2.05
N TYR A 108 -1.14 -2.00 2.52
CA TYR A 108 -1.97 -3.19 2.33
C TYR A 108 -3.35 -3.02 2.96
N ARG A 109 -3.42 -2.49 4.18
CA ARG A 109 -4.68 -2.23 4.88
C ARG A 109 -5.52 -1.22 4.11
N ALA A 110 -4.93 -0.11 3.68
CA ALA A 110 -5.62 0.93 2.93
C ALA A 110 -6.16 0.39 1.60
N TYR A 111 -5.36 -0.37 0.89
CA TYR A 111 -5.77 -0.99 -0.37
C TYR A 111 -6.97 -1.93 -0.14
N SER A 112 -6.89 -2.79 0.86
CA SER A 112 -7.97 -3.72 1.20
C SER A 112 -9.26 -3.00 1.57
N GLU A 113 -9.16 -1.93 2.35
CA GLU A 113 -10.34 -1.12 2.72
C GLU A 113 -10.98 -0.48 1.48
N SER A 114 -10.17 0.02 0.55
CA SER A 114 -10.67 0.64 -0.67
C SER A 114 -11.45 -0.36 -1.54
N LEU A 115 -10.99 -1.61 -1.57
CA LEU A 115 -11.65 -2.66 -2.37
C LEU A 115 -12.98 -3.11 -1.77
N ARG A 116 -13.14 -2.98 -0.46
CA ARG A 116 -14.40 -3.36 0.20
C ARG A 116 -15.48 -2.29 0.10
N GLY A 117 -15.15 -1.12 -0.45
CA GLY A 117 -16.07 0.00 -0.52
C GLY A 117 -16.23 0.75 0.80
N ASP A 118 -15.33 0.54 1.74
CA ASP A 118 -15.31 1.27 2.99
C ASP A 118 -14.67 2.65 2.79
N GLU A 119 -15.11 3.62 3.55
CA GLU A 119 -14.43 4.91 3.54
C GLU A 119 -13.06 4.78 4.20
N ALA A 120 -12.13 5.64 3.77
CA ALA A 120 -10.77 5.60 4.27
C ALA A 120 -10.69 5.93 5.76
N ARG A 121 -9.80 5.25 6.48
CA ARG A 121 -9.45 5.60 7.84
C ARG A 121 -8.49 6.79 7.81
N LEU A 122 -8.83 7.84 8.53
CA LEU A 122 -8.04 9.06 8.61
C LEU A 122 -7.59 9.22 10.06
N GLY A 123 -6.43 8.65 10.39
CA GLY A 123 -5.89 8.66 11.72
C GLY A 123 -6.65 7.69 12.63
N ASN A 124 -6.91 8.11 13.86
CA ASN A 124 -7.57 7.25 14.85
C ASN A 124 -8.99 6.86 14.46
#